data_5850836c793fd4446623b8f81034d993
#
_entry.id   5850836c793fd4446623b8f81034d993
#
_cell.length_a   1.000
_cell.length_b   1.000
_cell.length_c   1.000
_cell.angle_alpha   90.00
_cell.angle_beta   90.00
_cell.angle_gamma   90.00
#
_symmetry.space_group_name_H-M   'P 1'
#
loop_
_entity.id
_entity.type
_entity.pdbx_description
1 polymer ?
#
loop_
_entity_poly.entity_id
_entity_poly.type
_entity_poly.pdbx_seq_one_letter_code
_entity_poly.pdbx_strand_id
1 'polypeptide(L)'
;MNLFLNYWDDYFPIAQAGELLIKEGKRNVNAAKAFNEVSLLAPVPFPASCRDGYAFRQHVAAARRNRKVDMISQFDEYPIFYFTNHHSIQGPGPIRCMPDHFEKLDFELEAAIVICKHGRNIRAKDADNHIGGLLIMNDMSARTLQMEEMLLNLGPAKGKDFSTVIGPWLITLDELAPKQIAAKPNHTGANWNLKMTCKVNGVQVSEGNLGDMDWTFAEIIERASYGVDLYPGDVIGSGTVGTGCFLELNGTGKLNNPSYQEQWLQPGDEIEMEIEELGILHNTIVKEEDNWSILKQKKQA
;
A
#
# COMPACT_ATOMS: atom_id res chain seq x y z
N MET A 1 2.01 7.06 17.51
CA MET A 1 1.25 7.54 16.34
C MET A 1 -0.28 7.51 16.57
N ASN A 2 -0.91 6.41 16.99
CA ASN A 2 -2.37 6.35 17.16
C ASN A 2 -2.93 7.46 18.05
N LEU A 3 -2.27 7.78 19.18
CA LEU A 3 -2.68 8.90 20.03
C LEU A 3 -2.57 10.26 19.29
N PHE A 4 -1.52 10.45 18.50
CA PHE A 4 -1.32 11.66 17.70
C PHE A 4 -2.45 11.82 16.68
N LEU A 5 -2.82 10.76 15.98
CA LEU A 5 -3.90 10.76 14.99
C LEU A 5 -5.26 11.04 15.63
N ASN A 6 -5.54 10.48 16.83
CA ASN A 6 -6.79 10.71 17.55
C ASN A 6 -6.98 12.18 18.01
N TYR A 7 -5.90 12.91 18.17
CA TYR A 7 -5.89 14.33 18.56
C TYR A 7 -5.20 15.18 17.50
N TRP A 8 -5.47 14.88 16.23
CA TRP A 8 -4.82 15.52 15.09
C TRP A 8 -4.89 17.04 15.11
N ASP A 9 -6.08 17.59 15.30
CA ASP A 9 -6.30 19.04 15.29
C ASP A 9 -5.52 19.79 16.40
N ASP A 10 -5.22 19.11 17.51
CA ASP A 10 -4.44 19.65 18.62
C ASP A 10 -2.93 19.46 18.42
N TYR A 11 -2.50 18.27 17.99
CA TYR A 11 -1.09 17.89 17.97
C TYR A 11 -0.37 18.22 16.66
N PHE A 12 -1.06 18.25 15.55
CA PHE A 12 -0.41 18.56 14.27
C PHE A 12 0.18 19.97 14.21
N PRO A 13 -0.53 21.05 14.60
CA PRO A 13 0.06 22.39 14.68
C PRO A 13 1.26 22.47 15.65
N ILE A 14 1.24 21.71 16.74
CA ILE A 14 2.36 21.66 17.70
C ILE A 14 3.57 20.99 17.06
N ALA A 15 3.36 19.92 16.31
CA ALA A 15 4.42 19.22 15.60
C ALA A 15 5.07 20.11 14.54
N GLN A 16 4.26 20.79 13.72
CA GLN A 16 4.75 21.76 12.71
C GLN A 16 5.57 22.89 13.35
N ALA A 17 5.07 23.48 14.45
CA ALA A 17 5.81 24.52 15.17
C ALA A 17 7.12 23.98 15.76
N GLY A 18 7.10 22.73 16.27
CA GLY A 18 8.30 22.06 16.79
C GLY A 18 9.36 21.82 15.72
N GLU A 19 8.96 21.36 14.56
CA GLU A 19 9.83 21.13 13.41
C GLU A 19 10.49 22.44 12.95
N LEU A 20 9.70 23.51 12.81
CA LEU A 20 10.22 24.82 12.44
C LEU A 20 11.29 25.31 13.41
N LEU A 21 11.08 25.17 14.72
CA LEU A 21 12.07 25.54 15.73
C LEU A 21 13.35 24.72 15.63
N ILE A 22 13.27 23.45 15.25
CA ILE A 22 14.44 22.58 15.03
C ILE A 22 15.19 23.04 13.78
N LYS A 23 14.50 23.26 12.65
CA LYS A 23 15.07 23.75 11.39
C LYS A 23 15.80 25.10 11.56
N GLU A 24 15.26 25.97 12.43
CA GLU A 24 15.86 27.26 12.74
C GLU A 24 17.00 27.20 13.78
N GLY A 25 17.30 26.03 14.31
CA GLY A 25 18.31 25.84 15.37
C GLY A 25 17.96 26.48 16.72
N LYS A 26 16.71 26.86 16.92
CA LYS A 26 16.20 27.56 18.14
C LYS A 26 15.88 26.61 19.28
N ARG A 27 15.78 25.31 19.03
CA ARG A 27 15.48 24.32 20.06
C ARG A 27 16.44 23.15 19.98
N ASN A 28 17.19 22.95 21.08
CA ASN A 28 17.94 21.71 21.28
C ASN A 28 16.94 20.67 21.80
N VAL A 29 16.58 19.71 20.94
CA VAL A 29 15.56 18.70 21.31
C VAL A 29 16.28 17.42 21.67
N ASN A 30 16.41 17.12 22.95
CA ASN A 30 16.96 15.85 23.44
C ASN A 30 16.19 14.60 22.90
N ALA A 31 14.96 14.81 22.42
CA ALA A 31 14.14 13.78 21.81
C ALA A 31 14.43 13.57 20.31
N ALA A 32 15.11 14.51 19.64
CA ALA A 32 15.54 14.32 18.25
C ALA A 32 16.72 13.37 18.20
N LYS A 33 16.61 12.34 17.36
CA LYS A 33 17.65 11.35 17.11
C LYS A 33 18.06 11.44 15.65
N ALA A 34 19.34 11.20 15.35
CA ALA A 34 19.77 11.06 14.00
C ALA A 34 19.14 9.79 13.38
N PHE A 35 18.79 9.86 12.09
CA PHE A 35 18.13 8.76 11.40
C PHE A 35 18.90 7.43 11.50
N ASN A 36 20.21 7.47 11.47
CA ASN A 36 21.09 6.30 11.61
C ASN A 36 21.20 5.75 13.05
N GLU A 37 20.61 6.41 14.03
CA GLU A 37 20.58 5.97 15.43
C GLU A 37 19.27 5.29 15.84
N VAL A 38 18.31 5.17 14.91
CA VAL A 38 16.97 4.64 15.16
C VAL A 38 16.62 3.51 14.22
N SER A 39 15.79 2.58 14.66
CA SER A 39 15.10 1.62 13.82
C SER A 39 13.67 2.08 13.63
N LEU A 40 13.27 2.26 12.39
CA LEU A 40 11.91 2.66 12.08
C LEU A 40 10.94 1.46 12.25
N LEU A 41 9.80 1.76 12.81
CA LEU A 41 8.63 0.87 12.83
C LEU A 41 7.62 1.36 11.79
N ALA A 42 6.56 0.59 11.57
CA ALA A 42 5.43 1.08 10.80
C ALA A 42 4.94 2.43 11.38
N PRO A 43 4.67 3.45 10.55
CA PRO A 43 4.17 4.75 11.03
C PRO A 43 2.86 4.62 11.80
N VAL A 44 2.01 3.66 11.41
CA VAL A 44 0.77 3.31 12.13
C VAL A 44 0.83 1.80 12.45
N PRO A 45 1.50 1.41 13.54
CA PRO A 45 1.75 -0.01 13.82
C PRO A 45 0.48 -0.78 14.20
N PHE A 46 -0.57 -0.08 14.62
CA PHE A 46 -1.86 -0.67 14.99
C PHE A 46 -2.99 0.15 14.36
N PRO A 47 -3.22 0.04 13.05
CA PRO A 47 -4.33 0.72 12.42
C PRO A 47 -5.67 0.21 12.96
N ALA A 48 -6.69 1.07 12.98
CA ALA A 48 -8.03 0.68 13.38
C ALA A 48 -8.65 -0.31 12.38
N SER A 49 -8.33 -0.14 11.11
CA SER A 49 -8.58 -1.10 10.02
C SER A 49 -7.56 -0.85 8.90
N CYS A 50 -7.45 -1.83 8.00
CA CYS A 50 -6.67 -1.67 6.77
C CYS A 50 -7.51 -2.14 5.58
N ARG A 51 -7.61 -1.28 4.59
CA ARG A 51 -8.26 -1.56 3.32
C ARG A 51 -7.26 -1.35 2.20
N ASP A 52 -7.42 -2.12 1.15
CA ASP A 52 -6.66 -1.92 -0.07
C ASP A 52 -7.60 -1.74 -1.26
N GLY A 53 -7.32 -0.71 -2.06
CA GLY A 53 -8.10 -0.28 -3.19
C GLY A 53 -7.74 -1.01 -4.50
N TYR A 54 -8.27 -0.50 -5.59
CA TYR A 54 -7.97 -1.01 -6.95
C TYR A 54 -8.06 0.14 -7.94
N ALA A 55 -7.24 1.20 -7.72
CA ALA A 55 -7.45 2.49 -8.35
C ALA A 55 -6.74 2.69 -9.70
N PHE A 56 -5.83 1.80 -10.08
CA PHE A 56 -5.05 1.94 -11.31
C PHE A 56 -5.59 1.08 -12.46
N ARG A 57 -6.23 1.73 -13.44
CA ARG A 57 -6.76 1.05 -14.63
C ARG A 57 -5.71 0.26 -15.39
N GLN A 58 -4.46 0.77 -15.46
CA GLN A 58 -3.37 0.10 -16.15
C GLN A 58 -3.12 -1.29 -15.56
N HIS A 59 -3.03 -1.39 -14.24
CA HIS A 59 -2.84 -2.67 -13.54
C HIS A 59 -4.01 -3.61 -13.78
N VAL A 60 -5.25 -3.12 -13.61
CA VAL A 60 -6.47 -3.91 -13.82
C VAL A 60 -6.55 -4.44 -15.24
N ALA A 61 -6.29 -3.58 -16.24
CA ALA A 61 -6.31 -3.96 -17.65
C ALA A 61 -5.21 -4.98 -17.98
N ALA A 62 -4.00 -4.83 -17.42
CA ALA A 62 -2.92 -5.78 -17.59
C ALA A 62 -3.25 -7.14 -16.97
N ALA A 63 -3.77 -7.16 -15.74
CA ALA A 63 -4.18 -8.39 -15.06
C ALA A 63 -5.29 -9.13 -15.83
N ARG A 64 -6.23 -8.43 -16.42
CA ARG A 64 -7.31 -9.02 -17.26
C ARG A 64 -6.79 -9.52 -18.60
N ARG A 65 -5.98 -8.71 -19.30
CA ARG A 65 -5.32 -9.11 -20.56
C ARG A 65 -4.49 -10.38 -20.36
N ASN A 66 -3.72 -10.47 -19.28
CA ASN A 66 -2.88 -11.62 -18.97
C ASN A 66 -3.71 -12.90 -18.76
N ARG A 67 -4.96 -12.76 -18.30
CA ARG A 67 -5.96 -13.84 -18.17
C ARG A 67 -6.81 -14.05 -19.43
N LYS A 68 -6.58 -13.27 -20.50
CA LYS A 68 -7.34 -13.30 -21.77
C LYS A 68 -8.84 -13.04 -21.58
N VAL A 69 -9.18 -12.10 -20.72
CA VAL A 69 -10.55 -11.62 -20.50
C VAL A 69 -10.63 -10.12 -20.70
N ASP A 70 -11.80 -9.65 -21.14
CA ASP A 70 -12.04 -8.23 -21.41
C ASP A 70 -12.00 -7.39 -20.12
N MET A 71 -11.74 -6.10 -20.27
CA MET A 71 -11.85 -5.14 -19.17
C MET A 71 -13.27 -5.13 -18.63
N ILE A 72 -13.39 -5.01 -17.31
CA ILE A 72 -14.69 -4.99 -16.61
C ILE A 72 -15.22 -3.55 -16.55
N SER A 73 -16.45 -3.32 -17.05
CA SER A 73 -17.06 -1.99 -17.07
C SER A 73 -17.28 -1.41 -15.67
N GLN A 74 -17.54 -2.26 -14.68
CA GLN A 74 -17.74 -1.86 -13.28
C GLN A 74 -16.55 -1.11 -12.69
N PHE A 75 -15.33 -1.29 -13.26
CA PHE A 75 -14.18 -0.49 -12.84
C PHE A 75 -14.40 1.01 -13.05
N ASP A 76 -15.13 1.39 -14.11
CA ASP A 76 -15.40 2.80 -14.44
C ASP A 76 -16.64 3.35 -13.73
N GLU A 77 -17.38 2.51 -13.00
CA GLU A 77 -18.64 2.89 -12.35
C GLU A 77 -18.44 3.28 -10.88
N TYR A 78 -17.52 2.61 -10.16
CA TYR A 78 -17.26 2.87 -8.74
C TYR A 78 -15.91 2.29 -8.29
N PRO A 79 -15.26 2.91 -7.28
CA PRO A 79 -14.07 2.35 -6.68
C PRO A 79 -14.43 1.12 -5.84
N ILE A 80 -13.50 0.18 -5.75
CA ILE A 80 -13.61 -1.02 -4.92
C ILE A 80 -12.43 -1.12 -3.98
N PHE A 81 -12.61 -1.80 -2.86
CA PHE A 81 -11.55 -2.17 -1.93
C PHE A 81 -11.86 -3.52 -1.28
N TYR A 82 -10.86 -4.13 -0.69
CA TYR A 82 -11.04 -5.26 0.22
C TYR A 82 -10.42 -4.94 1.58
N PHE A 83 -10.78 -5.69 2.62
CA PHE A 83 -10.13 -5.61 3.91
C PHE A 83 -8.92 -6.54 3.94
N THR A 84 -7.75 -5.99 4.25
CA THR A 84 -6.59 -6.79 4.60
C THR A 84 -6.43 -6.87 6.12
N ASN A 85 -5.52 -7.73 6.59
CA ASN A 85 -5.34 -7.98 8.01
C ASN A 85 -4.56 -6.84 8.69
N HIS A 86 -5.26 -5.98 9.40
CA HIS A 86 -4.65 -4.87 10.14
C HIS A 86 -3.78 -5.32 11.34
N HIS A 87 -3.79 -6.61 11.72
CA HIS A 87 -2.89 -7.18 12.73
C HIS A 87 -1.55 -7.64 12.16
N SER A 88 -1.40 -7.69 10.83
CA SER A 88 -0.16 -8.08 10.14
C SER A 88 0.56 -6.88 9.52
N ILE A 89 0.34 -5.69 10.07
CA ILE A 89 1.04 -4.48 9.64
C ILE A 89 2.50 -4.55 10.10
N GLN A 90 3.41 -4.28 9.17
CA GLN A 90 4.85 -4.24 9.39
C GLN A 90 5.43 -2.92 8.89
N GLY A 91 6.61 -2.58 9.38
CA GLY A 91 7.42 -1.47 8.90
C GLY A 91 8.62 -1.93 8.09
N PRO A 92 9.64 -1.06 7.90
CA PRO A 92 10.91 -1.45 7.30
C PRO A 92 11.56 -2.64 8.03
N GLY A 93 12.28 -3.49 7.31
CA GLY A 93 13.00 -4.63 7.87
C GLY A 93 12.50 -6.00 7.37
N PRO A 94 12.66 -7.08 8.16
CA PRO A 94 12.40 -8.43 7.70
C PRO A 94 10.91 -8.74 7.57
N ILE A 95 10.51 -9.33 6.43
CA ILE A 95 9.19 -9.91 6.19
C ILE A 95 9.30 -11.43 6.34
N ARG A 96 8.62 -11.98 7.34
CA ARG A 96 8.65 -13.42 7.65
C ARG A 96 7.59 -14.16 6.85
N CYS A 97 8.00 -15.18 6.12
CA CYS A 97 7.13 -15.92 5.22
C CYS A 97 7.17 -17.44 5.52
N MET A 98 5.99 -18.05 5.54
CA MET A 98 5.81 -19.50 5.66
C MET A 98 6.15 -20.19 4.33
N PRO A 99 6.43 -21.52 4.35
CA PRO A 99 6.83 -22.25 3.14
C PRO A 99 5.91 -22.10 1.94
N ASP A 100 4.61 -22.13 2.14
CA ASP A 100 3.62 -22.04 1.03
C ASP A 100 3.60 -20.67 0.34
N HIS A 101 4.05 -19.61 1.04
CA HIS A 101 4.15 -18.28 0.44
C HIS A 101 5.17 -18.28 -0.72
N PHE A 102 6.26 -19.04 -0.59
CA PHE A 102 7.35 -19.07 -1.58
C PHE A 102 7.02 -19.76 -2.89
N GLU A 103 5.88 -20.44 -3.01
CA GLU A 103 5.49 -21.02 -4.30
C GLU A 103 5.32 -19.95 -5.36
N LYS A 104 4.73 -18.79 -4.97
CA LYS A 104 4.63 -17.57 -5.81
C LYS A 104 4.51 -16.36 -4.92
N LEU A 105 5.59 -16.01 -4.22
CA LEU A 105 5.64 -14.83 -3.37
C LEU A 105 5.86 -13.58 -4.21
N ASP A 106 5.06 -12.54 -3.97
CA ASP A 106 5.02 -11.33 -4.77
C ASP A 106 4.96 -10.09 -3.87
N PHE A 107 5.35 -8.95 -4.41
CA PHE A 107 5.18 -7.62 -3.85
C PHE A 107 4.08 -6.87 -4.60
N GLU A 108 3.53 -5.82 -4.00
CA GLU A 108 2.68 -4.85 -4.68
C GLU A 108 3.08 -3.44 -4.30
N LEU A 109 3.55 -2.66 -5.28
CA LEU A 109 3.97 -1.27 -5.12
C LEU A 109 2.74 -0.36 -5.11
N GLU A 110 2.50 0.27 -3.97
CA GLU A 110 1.33 1.10 -3.70
C GLU A 110 1.69 2.34 -2.89
N ALA A 111 0.82 3.34 -2.94
CA ALA A 111 0.71 4.37 -1.92
C ALA A 111 -0.48 4.07 -1.02
N ALA A 112 -0.45 4.58 0.21
CA ALA A 112 -1.62 4.53 1.08
C ALA A 112 -1.79 5.84 1.82
N ILE A 113 -3.04 6.12 2.21
CA ILE A 113 -3.41 7.22 3.09
C ILE A 113 -3.71 6.72 4.50
N VAL A 114 -3.56 7.64 5.46
CA VAL A 114 -3.96 7.42 6.86
C VAL A 114 -5.07 8.40 7.20
N ILE A 115 -6.17 7.90 7.72
CA ILE A 115 -7.29 8.73 8.19
C ILE A 115 -6.87 9.43 9.49
N CYS A 116 -7.05 10.74 9.57
CA CYS A 116 -6.76 11.56 10.76
C CYS A 116 -8.01 12.13 11.43
N LYS A 117 -9.18 12.00 10.82
CA LYS A 117 -10.42 12.56 11.32
C LYS A 117 -11.58 11.56 11.20
N HIS A 118 -12.27 11.34 12.32
CA HIS A 118 -13.48 10.50 12.34
C HIS A 118 -14.54 11.03 11.37
N GLY A 119 -15.21 10.13 10.67
CA GLY A 119 -16.32 10.47 9.80
C GLY A 119 -17.14 9.27 9.37
N ARG A 120 -18.38 9.56 8.96
CA ARG A 120 -19.33 8.59 8.41
C ARG A 120 -20.06 9.21 7.24
N ASN A 121 -20.29 8.46 6.17
CA ASN A 121 -20.93 8.96 4.95
C ASN A 121 -20.23 10.22 4.38
N ILE A 122 -18.89 10.18 4.40
CA ILE A 122 -18.03 11.28 3.93
C ILE A 122 -18.21 11.40 2.41
N ARG A 123 -18.50 12.59 1.92
CA ARG A 123 -18.57 12.84 0.47
C ARG A 123 -17.18 13.09 -0.10
N ALA A 124 -16.94 12.63 -1.34
CA ALA A 124 -15.64 12.79 -1.98
C ALA A 124 -15.12 14.24 -1.97
N LYS A 125 -15.98 15.23 -2.20
CA LYS A 125 -15.63 16.64 -2.14
C LYS A 125 -15.09 17.14 -0.80
N ASP A 126 -15.37 16.44 0.28
CA ASP A 126 -14.98 16.78 1.66
C ASP A 126 -13.92 15.80 2.22
N ALA A 127 -13.63 14.73 1.48
CA ALA A 127 -12.86 13.58 1.97
C ALA A 127 -11.37 13.88 2.17
N ASP A 128 -10.78 14.78 1.38
CA ASP A 128 -9.37 15.17 1.54
C ASP A 128 -9.09 15.74 2.94
N ASN A 129 -10.10 16.36 3.61
CA ASN A 129 -9.99 16.85 4.99
C ASN A 129 -9.85 15.72 6.05
N HIS A 130 -10.04 14.48 5.66
CA HIS A 130 -9.89 13.31 6.52
C HIS A 130 -8.54 12.59 6.34
N ILE A 131 -7.72 13.04 5.38
CA ILE A 131 -6.42 12.46 5.07
C ILE A 131 -5.34 13.14 5.90
N GLY A 132 -4.68 12.41 6.80
CA GLY A 132 -3.56 12.91 7.60
C GLY A 132 -2.24 12.93 6.85
N GLY A 133 -2.10 12.09 5.82
CA GLY A 133 -0.90 12.03 5.00
C GLY A 133 -0.84 10.76 4.16
N LEU A 134 0.25 10.65 3.39
CA LEU A 134 0.56 9.52 2.54
C LEU A 134 1.81 8.77 3.05
N LEU A 135 1.87 7.49 2.72
CA LEU A 135 3.01 6.60 2.97
C LEU A 135 3.10 5.55 1.85
N ILE A 136 4.26 4.87 1.79
CA ILE A 136 4.43 3.73 0.88
C ILE A 136 3.76 2.51 1.50
N MET A 137 3.07 1.73 0.67
CA MET A 137 2.50 0.45 1.06
C MET A 137 3.01 -0.66 0.13
N ASN A 138 3.33 -1.81 0.72
CA ASN A 138 3.60 -3.04 -0.01
C ASN A 138 2.60 -4.10 0.46
N ASP A 139 1.64 -4.44 -0.39
CA ASP A 139 0.66 -5.48 -0.09
C ASP A 139 1.22 -6.85 -0.51
N MET A 140 1.93 -7.49 0.41
CA MET A 140 2.59 -8.78 0.16
C MET A 140 1.58 -9.85 -0.24
N SER A 141 1.92 -10.60 -1.28
CA SER A 141 0.99 -11.52 -1.92
C SER A 141 1.58 -12.91 -2.08
N ALA A 142 0.92 -13.91 -1.49
CA ALA A 142 1.19 -15.33 -1.76
C ALA A 142 0.23 -15.82 -2.84
N ARG A 143 0.64 -15.71 -4.10
CA ARG A 143 -0.26 -15.86 -5.26
C ARG A 143 -0.89 -17.22 -5.39
N THR A 144 -0.19 -18.30 -5.01
CA THR A 144 -0.76 -19.66 -5.03
C THR A 144 -1.94 -19.76 -4.09
N LEU A 145 -1.80 -19.29 -2.83
CA LEU A 145 -2.89 -19.26 -1.86
C LEU A 145 -4.04 -18.36 -2.34
N GLN A 146 -3.71 -17.16 -2.81
CA GLN A 146 -4.70 -16.21 -3.31
C GLN A 146 -5.55 -16.80 -4.44
N MET A 147 -4.93 -17.44 -5.43
CA MET A 147 -5.64 -18.01 -6.58
C MET A 147 -6.58 -19.16 -6.18
N GLU A 148 -6.21 -19.97 -5.21
CA GLU A 148 -7.08 -21.03 -4.69
C GLU A 148 -8.28 -20.48 -3.92
N GLU A 149 -8.06 -19.49 -3.08
CA GLU A 149 -9.12 -18.83 -2.30
C GLU A 149 -10.15 -18.14 -3.20
N MET A 150 -9.69 -17.50 -4.26
CA MET A 150 -10.55 -16.82 -5.23
C MET A 150 -11.49 -17.77 -5.97
N LEU A 151 -11.22 -19.06 -6.06
CA LEU A 151 -12.15 -20.06 -6.62
C LEU A 151 -13.43 -20.16 -5.80
N LEU A 152 -13.39 -19.83 -4.52
CA LEU A 152 -14.56 -19.81 -3.63
C LEU A 152 -15.35 -18.50 -3.70
N ASN A 153 -14.92 -17.53 -4.50
CA ASN A 153 -15.55 -16.22 -4.71
C ASN A 153 -15.74 -15.40 -3.42
N LEU A 154 -14.90 -15.62 -2.41
CA LEU A 154 -14.97 -14.90 -1.13
C LEU A 154 -13.94 -13.77 -1.01
N GLY A 155 -13.02 -13.68 -1.96
CA GLY A 155 -11.92 -12.73 -1.97
C GLY A 155 -10.63 -13.30 -1.37
N PRO A 156 -9.52 -12.54 -1.43
CA PRO A 156 -8.26 -12.99 -0.86
C PRO A 156 -8.32 -13.04 0.66
N ALA A 157 -7.74 -14.08 1.26
CA ALA A 157 -7.58 -14.23 2.69
C ALA A 157 -6.12 -14.57 3.01
N LYS A 158 -5.75 -15.86 3.12
CA LYS A 158 -4.38 -16.30 3.44
C LYS A 158 -3.34 -15.89 2.41
N GLY A 159 -3.76 -15.61 1.19
CA GLY A 159 -2.90 -15.08 0.15
C GLY A 159 -2.43 -13.64 0.38
N LYS A 160 -3.07 -12.90 1.32
CA LYS A 160 -2.83 -11.47 1.57
C LYS A 160 -2.66 -11.09 3.04
N ASP A 161 -3.17 -11.88 3.97
CA ASP A 161 -3.32 -11.50 5.38
C ASP A 161 -2.05 -11.65 6.22
N PHE A 162 -0.95 -12.15 5.65
CA PHE A 162 0.27 -12.45 6.38
C PHE A 162 1.20 -11.24 6.55
N SER A 163 1.14 -10.25 5.64
CA SER A 163 1.98 -9.06 5.72
C SER A 163 1.47 -7.94 4.82
N THR A 164 1.16 -6.80 5.42
CA THR A 164 1.03 -5.51 4.75
C THR A 164 2.11 -4.59 5.32
N VAL A 165 3.04 -4.14 4.49
CA VAL A 165 4.16 -3.31 4.94
C VAL A 165 3.86 -1.86 4.63
N ILE A 166 4.01 -0.97 5.61
CA ILE A 166 3.81 0.46 5.44
C ILE A 166 5.00 1.24 6.01
N GLY A 167 5.38 2.32 5.33
CA GLY A 167 6.49 3.17 5.79
C GLY A 167 7.13 3.98 4.67
N PRO A 168 8.36 4.48 4.89
CA PRO A 168 9.09 4.44 6.16
C PRO A 168 8.52 5.40 7.21
N TRP A 169 7.78 6.43 6.80
CA TRP A 169 7.11 7.44 7.62
C TRP A 169 5.81 7.89 6.96
N LEU A 170 5.05 8.71 7.65
CA LEU A 170 3.86 9.38 7.14
C LEU A 170 4.22 10.81 6.74
N ILE A 171 4.00 11.19 5.49
CA ILE A 171 4.18 12.55 4.97
C ILE A 171 2.82 13.25 4.93
N THR A 172 2.74 14.41 5.54
CA THR A 172 1.50 15.19 5.63
C THR A 172 1.20 15.96 4.34
N LEU A 173 -0.08 16.28 4.12
CA LEU A 173 -0.52 16.84 2.82
C LEU A 173 0.06 18.22 2.51
N ASP A 174 0.40 19.01 3.53
CA ASP A 174 1.03 20.31 3.36
C ASP A 174 2.45 20.19 2.75
N GLU A 175 3.20 19.14 3.11
CA GLU A 175 4.49 18.85 2.49
C GLU A 175 4.35 18.38 1.03
N LEU A 176 3.25 17.73 0.70
CA LEU A 176 2.95 17.23 -0.65
C LEU A 176 2.26 18.26 -1.55
N ALA A 177 1.91 19.44 -1.03
CA ALA A 177 1.22 20.49 -1.79
C ALA A 177 1.93 20.88 -3.10
N PRO A 178 3.28 20.95 -3.19
CA PRO A 178 3.97 21.26 -4.45
C PRO A 178 3.82 20.20 -5.55
N LYS A 179 3.46 18.98 -5.18
CA LYS A 179 3.27 17.84 -6.09
C LYS A 179 1.80 17.54 -6.39
N GLN A 180 0.89 18.27 -5.76
CA GLN A 180 -0.54 18.07 -5.96
C GLN A 180 -0.94 18.44 -7.39
N ILE A 181 -1.76 17.59 -7.99
CA ILE A 181 -2.37 17.77 -9.31
C ILE A 181 -3.89 17.61 -9.21
N ALA A 182 -4.60 18.07 -10.23
CA ALA A 182 -6.03 17.82 -10.33
C ALA A 182 -6.31 16.32 -10.58
N ALA A 183 -7.42 15.83 -10.06
CA ALA A 183 -7.96 14.53 -10.45
C ALA A 183 -8.24 14.49 -11.96
N LYS A 184 -8.32 13.28 -12.51
CA LYS A 184 -8.74 13.06 -13.90
C LYS A 184 -10.16 13.62 -14.15
N PRO A 185 -10.54 13.94 -15.39
CA PRO A 185 -11.88 14.41 -15.71
C PRO A 185 -12.97 13.47 -15.14
N ASN A 186 -14.00 14.05 -14.54
CA ASN A 186 -15.11 13.37 -13.85
C ASN A 186 -14.76 12.69 -12.50
N HIS A 187 -13.54 12.89 -12.00
CA HIS A 187 -13.13 12.43 -10.67
C HIS A 187 -13.01 13.61 -9.69
N THR A 188 -13.14 13.32 -8.40
CA THR A 188 -13.16 14.32 -7.32
C THR A 188 -12.08 14.02 -6.28
N GLY A 189 -11.40 15.06 -5.79
CA GLY A 189 -10.38 14.96 -4.75
C GLY A 189 -8.98 15.29 -5.24
N ALA A 190 -8.04 15.34 -4.33
CA ALA A 190 -6.63 15.55 -4.63
C ALA A 190 -5.98 14.32 -5.26
N ASN A 191 -5.00 14.56 -6.11
CA ASN A 191 -4.06 13.56 -6.62
C ASN A 191 -2.66 14.17 -6.63
N TRP A 192 -1.62 13.35 -6.75
CA TRP A 192 -0.24 13.80 -6.64
C TRP A 192 0.62 13.19 -7.76
N ASN A 193 1.43 14.03 -8.39
CA ASN A 193 2.42 13.60 -9.37
C ASN A 193 3.68 13.13 -8.64
N LEU A 194 3.69 11.87 -8.21
CA LEU A 194 4.80 11.25 -7.49
C LEU A 194 5.28 10.01 -8.25
N LYS A 195 6.54 10.01 -8.64
CA LYS A 195 7.15 8.83 -9.25
C LYS A 195 7.21 7.70 -8.25
N MET A 196 6.88 6.48 -8.68
CA MET A 196 6.89 5.25 -7.89
C MET A 196 7.83 4.24 -8.55
N THR A 197 8.75 3.66 -7.79
CA THR A 197 9.66 2.61 -8.28
C THR A 197 9.79 1.47 -7.29
N CYS A 198 10.07 0.27 -7.81
CA CYS A 198 10.46 -0.88 -7.00
C CYS A 198 11.71 -1.53 -7.58
N LYS A 199 12.66 -1.86 -6.69
CA LYS A 199 13.83 -2.69 -6.99
C LYS A 199 13.76 -3.98 -6.20
N VAL A 200 14.17 -5.06 -6.85
CA VAL A 200 14.43 -6.35 -6.19
C VAL A 200 15.90 -6.69 -6.38
N ASN A 201 16.61 -6.91 -5.28
CA ASN A 201 18.08 -7.15 -5.27
C ASN A 201 18.86 -6.08 -6.04
N GLY A 202 18.47 -4.81 -5.90
CA GLY A 202 19.10 -3.66 -6.55
C GLY A 202 18.72 -3.46 -8.03
N VAL A 203 17.94 -4.38 -8.63
CA VAL A 203 17.48 -4.27 -10.03
C VAL A 203 16.09 -3.65 -10.06
N GLN A 204 15.91 -2.53 -10.77
CA GLN A 204 14.59 -1.92 -10.92
C GLN A 204 13.68 -2.83 -11.76
N VAL A 205 12.55 -3.20 -11.18
CA VAL A 205 11.55 -4.10 -11.78
C VAL A 205 10.23 -3.39 -12.08
N SER A 206 9.95 -2.28 -11.41
CA SER A 206 8.72 -1.51 -11.57
C SER A 206 9.00 -0.02 -11.62
N GLU A 207 8.20 0.68 -12.43
CA GLU A 207 8.12 2.14 -12.47
C GLU A 207 6.70 2.57 -12.83
N GLY A 208 6.17 3.53 -12.09
CA GLY A 208 4.86 4.13 -12.31
C GLY A 208 4.75 5.51 -11.69
N ASN A 209 3.53 6.04 -11.60
CA ASN A 209 3.26 7.34 -11.03
C ASN A 209 1.94 7.32 -10.24
N LEU A 210 1.92 7.90 -9.06
CA LEU A 210 0.70 8.00 -8.26
C LEU A 210 -0.40 8.80 -9.00
N GLY A 211 0.01 9.79 -9.78
CA GLY A 211 -0.91 10.59 -10.61
C GLY A 211 -1.70 9.79 -11.66
N ASP A 212 -1.29 8.55 -11.94
CA ASP A 212 -1.99 7.66 -12.86
C ASP A 212 -3.24 7.02 -12.25
N MET A 213 -3.53 7.22 -10.96
CA MET A 213 -4.76 6.76 -10.34
C MET A 213 -5.98 7.23 -11.15
N ASP A 214 -6.90 6.32 -11.41
CA ASP A 214 -8.21 6.64 -11.99
C ASP A 214 -9.19 7.02 -10.88
N TRP A 215 -9.27 6.24 -9.83
CA TRP A 215 -10.05 6.57 -8.64
C TRP A 215 -9.17 7.30 -7.62
N THR A 216 -9.62 8.47 -7.16
CA THR A 216 -8.90 9.23 -6.11
C THR A 216 -9.10 8.60 -4.73
N PHE A 217 -8.20 8.91 -3.80
CA PHE A 217 -8.41 8.53 -2.40
C PHE A 217 -9.71 9.11 -1.82
N ALA A 218 -10.10 10.31 -2.25
CA ALA A 218 -11.36 10.92 -1.83
C ALA A 218 -12.59 10.09 -2.21
N GLU A 219 -12.61 9.53 -3.41
CA GLU A 219 -13.68 8.66 -3.89
C GLU A 219 -13.67 7.29 -3.20
N ILE A 220 -12.47 6.78 -2.91
CA ILE A 220 -12.34 5.54 -2.11
C ILE A 220 -12.85 5.78 -0.68
N ILE A 221 -12.54 6.93 -0.05
CA ILE A 221 -13.07 7.31 1.26
C ILE A 221 -14.60 7.41 1.23
N GLU A 222 -15.19 8.06 0.21
CA GLU A 222 -16.64 8.14 0.08
C GLU A 222 -17.27 6.74 0.08
N ARG A 223 -16.72 5.84 -0.72
CA ARG A 223 -17.18 4.44 -0.77
C ARG A 223 -16.97 3.71 0.56
N ALA A 224 -15.80 3.85 1.16
CA ALA A 224 -15.43 3.16 2.39
C ALA A 224 -16.23 3.62 3.60
N SER A 225 -16.66 4.89 3.63
CA SER A 225 -17.43 5.46 4.74
C SER A 225 -18.94 5.33 4.57
N TYR A 226 -19.41 4.82 3.43
CA TYR A 226 -20.85 4.67 3.20
C TYR A 226 -21.48 3.68 4.19
N GLY A 227 -22.31 4.20 5.08
CA GLY A 227 -23.00 3.43 6.10
C GLY A 227 -22.15 2.96 7.28
N VAL A 228 -20.85 3.30 7.33
CA VAL A 228 -19.92 2.92 8.40
C VAL A 228 -19.03 4.09 8.82
N ASP A 229 -18.45 3.99 10.00
CA ASP A 229 -17.50 4.98 10.50
C ASP A 229 -16.08 4.66 10.02
N LEU A 230 -15.33 5.70 9.66
CA LEU A 230 -13.87 5.68 9.54
C LEU A 230 -13.28 6.37 10.76
N TYR A 231 -12.20 5.83 11.29
CA TYR A 231 -11.54 6.32 12.49
C TYR A 231 -10.11 6.79 12.20
N PRO A 232 -9.59 7.75 12.98
CA PRO A 232 -8.18 8.08 12.95
C PRO A 232 -7.31 6.83 13.10
N GLY A 233 -6.38 6.65 12.18
CA GLY A 233 -5.53 5.46 12.11
C GLY A 233 -6.05 4.36 11.18
N ASP A 234 -7.21 4.50 10.54
CA ASP A 234 -7.55 3.66 9.40
C ASP A 234 -6.55 3.90 8.26
N VAL A 235 -6.08 2.83 7.64
CA VAL A 235 -5.18 2.85 6.48
C VAL A 235 -5.93 2.41 5.25
N ILE A 236 -5.75 3.12 4.14
CA ILE A 236 -6.39 2.79 2.85
C ILE A 236 -5.32 2.83 1.75
N GLY A 237 -5.01 1.68 1.16
CA GLY A 237 -4.13 1.52 0.02
C GLY A 237 -4.78 1.96 -1.29
N SER A 238 -3.94 2.37 -2.22
CA SER A 238 -4.36 2.78 -3.59
C SER A 238 -4.71 1.60 -4.48
N GLY A 239 -4.27 0.41 -4.13
CA GLY A 239 -4.08 -0.66 -5.07
C GLY A 239 -2.78 -0.52 -5.86
N THR A 240 -2.37 -1.61 -6.45
CA THR A 240 -1.09 -1.75 -7.16
C THR A 240 -1.02 -0.80 -8.36
N VAL A 241 0.07 -0.02 -8.46
CA VAL A 241 0.37 0.77 -9.65
C VAL A 241 0.65 -0.14 -10.87
N GLY A 242 0.44 0.35 -12.08
CA GLY A 242 0.79 -0.42 -13.30
C GLY A 242 2.25 -0.85 -13.27
N THR A 243 2.53 -2.10 -13.59
CA THR A 243 3.83 -2.81 -13.44
C THR A 243 4.26 -3.09 -12.00
N GLY A 244 3.43 -2.76 -11.03
CA GLY A 244 3.78 -2.75 -9.60
C GLY A 244 3.90 -4.12 -8.93
N CYS A 245 3.81 -5.25 -9.65
CA CYS A 245 3.97 -6.58 -9.09
C CYS A 245 4.51 -7.60 -10.11
N PHE A 246 5.13 -8.67 -9.61
CA PHE A 246 5.61 -9.75 -10.46
C PHE A 246 4.49 -10.49 -11.19
N LEU A 247 3.31 -10.65 -10.60
CA LEU A 247 2.18 -11.30 -11.28
C LEU A 247 1.85 -10.61 -12.62
N GLU A 248 1.80 -9.26 -12.62
CA GLU A 248 1.57 -8.49 -13.83
C GLU A 248 2.74 -8.60 -14.82
N LEU A 249 3.98 -8.44 -14.32
CA LEU A 249 5.19 -8.50 -15.13
C LEU A 249 5.39 -9.88 -15.76
N ASN A 250 5.19 -10.95 -14.99
CA ASN A 250 5.27 -12.33 -15.47
C ASN A 250 4.24 -12.63 -16.57
N GLY A 251 2.99 -12.21 -16.34
CA GLY A 251 1.93 -12.40 -17.33
C GLY A 251 2.20 -11.64 -18.63
N THR A 252 2.64 -10.39 -18.52
CA THR A 252 3.02 -9.56 -19.67
C THR A 252 4.26 -10.13 -20.37
N GLY A 253 5.27 -10.57 -19.60
CA GLY A 253 6.48 -11.20 -20.14
C GLY A 253 6.16 -12.46 -20.96
N LYS A 254 5.29 -13.33 -20.45
CA LYS A 254 4.85 -14.55 -21.17
C LYS A 254 4.05 -14.27 -22.43
N LEU A 255 3.23 -13.22 -22.42
CA LEU A 255 2.51 -12.81 -23.64
C LEU A 255 3.46 -12.35 -24.74
N ASN A 256 4.52 -11.63 -24.37
CA ASN A 256 5.50 -11.07 -25.29
C ASN A 256 6.57 -12.09 -25.72
N ASN A 257 6.92 -13.03 -24.84
CA ASN A 257 7.94 -14.04 -25.08
C ASN A 257 7.54 -15.39 -24.46
N PRO A 258 7.19 -16.42 -25.25
CA PRO A 258 6.84 -17.74 -24.73
C PRO A 258 7.92 -18.42 -23.89
N SER A 259 9.20 -18.02 -24.05
CA SER A 259 10.34 -18.54 -23.27
C SER A 259 10.61 -17.73 -22.00
N TYR A 260 9.78 -16.72 -21.67
CA TYR A 260 9.94 -15.89 -20.48
C TYR A 260 9.91 -16.75 -19.22
N GLN A 261 10.90 -16.52 -18.32
CA GLN A 261 10.97 -17.20 -17.03
C GLN A 261 10.30 -16.31 -15.97
N GLU A 262 9.30 -16.86 -15.29
CA GLU A 262 8.64 -16.16 -14.19
C GLU A 262 9.63 -15.86 -13.06
N GLN A 263 9.47 -14.70 -12.45
CA GLN A 263 10.21 -14.25 -11.27
C GLN A 263 9.26 -14.19 -10.08
N TRP A 264 9.70 -14.71 -8.96
CA TRP A 264 8.98 -14.66 -7.69
C TRP A 264 9.98 -14.45 -6.58
N LEU A 265 9.58 -13.74 -5.53
CA LEU A 265 10.45 -13.46 -4.38
C LEU A 265 10.86 -14.76 -3.68
N GLN A 266 12.11 -14.77 -3.22
CA GLN A 266 12.73 -15.90 -2.54
C GLN A 266 13.32 -15.46 -1.18
N PRO A 267 13.61 -16.40 -0.25
CA PRO A 267 14.31 -16.08 0.98
C PRO A 267 15.65 -15.37 0.69
N GLY A 268 15.87 -14.24 1.37
CA GLY A 268 17.05 -13.41 1.21
C GLY A 268 16.91 -12.28 0.19
N ASP A 269 15.84 -12.26 -0.60
CA ASP A 269 15.60 -11.14 -1.52
C ASP A 269 15.36 -9.84 -0.76
N GLU A 270 15.91 -8.76 -1.30
CA GLU A 270 15.72 -7.39 -0.82
C GLU A 270 14.77 -6.64 -1.74
N ILE A 271 13.78 -6.00 -1.14
CA ILE A 271 12.80 -5.15 -1.83
C ILE A 271 13.05 -3.71 -1.41
N GLU A 272 13.23 -2.83 -2.37
CA GLU A 272 13.33 -1.39 -2.17
C GLU A 272 12.21 -0.71 -2.96
N MET A 273 11.25 -0.12 -2.26
CA MET A 273 10.19 0.69 -2.85
C MET A 273 10.46 2.15 -2.56
N GLU A 274 10.44 2.98 -3.59
CA GLU A 274 10.59 4.41 -3.49
C GLU A 274 9.39 5.11 -4.12
N ILE A 275 8.80 6.02 -3.37
CA ILE A 275 7.84 6.99 -3.90
C ILE A 275 8.42 8.38 -3.63
N GLU A 276 8.48 9.18 -4.68
CA GLU A 276 8.98 10.55 -4.61
C GLU A 276 8.33 11.30 -3.45
N GLU A 277 9.09 12.05 -2.65
CA GLU A 277 8.71 12.74 -1.41
C GLU A 277 8.30 11.80 -0.23
N LEU A 278 7.90 10.55 -0.47
CA LEU A 278 7.52 9.63 0.61
C LEU A 278 8.70 8.83 1.18
N GLY A 279 9.85 8.85 0.50
CA GLY A 279 11.07 8.17 0.93
C GLY A 279 11.21 6.75 0.37
N ILE A 280 11.99 5.92 1.09
CA ILE A 280 12.33 4.56 0.66
C ILE A 280 11.91 3.56 1.74
N LEU A 281 11.09 2.60 1.37
CA LEU A 281 10.71 1.45 2.18
C LEU A 281 11.57 0.26 1.78
N HIS A 282 12.40 -0.23 2.69
CA HIS A 282 13.31 -1.35 2.46
C HIS A 282 12.93 -2.56 3.32
N ASN A 283 12.84 -3.73 2.68
CA ASN A 283 12.50 -4.98 3.34
C ASN A 283 13.38 -6.12 2.83
N THR A 284 13.57 -7.13 3.68
CA THR A 284 14.26 -8.38 3.34
C THR A 284 13.31 -9.56 3.57
N ILE A 285 13.22 -10.45 2.61
CA ILE A 285 12.38 -11.66 2.72
C ILE A 285 13.07 -12.70 3.59
N VAL A 286 12.40 -13.15 4.63
CA VAL A 286 12.92 -14.12 5.59
C VAL A 286 11.97 -15.33 5.70
N LYS A 287 12.54 -16.52 5.62
CA LYS A 287 11.77 -17.76 5.87
C LYS A 287 11.52 -17.93 7.36
N GLU A 288 10.27 -18.28 7.75
CA GLU A 288 9.94 -18.69 9.12
C GLU A 288 10.69 -19.98 9.51
N GLU A 289 10.94 -20.12 10.81
CA GLU A 289 11.52 -21.35 11.36
C GLU A 289 10.55 -22.51 11.28
N ASP A 290 9.26 -22.24 11.47
CA ASP A 290 8.20 -23.22 11.26
C ASP A 290 8.14 -23.66 9.79
N ASN A 291 8.03 -24.99 9.60
CA ASN A 291 8.12 -25.58 8.26
C ASN A 291 6.94 -26.52 7.95
N TRP A 292 5.73 -26.08 8.27
CA TRP A 292 4.52 -26.81 7.87
C TRP A 292 3.78 -26.07 6.74
N SER A 293 2.95 -26.80 5.99
CA SER A 293 2.24 -26.33 4.82
C SER A 293 0.74 -26.49 5.01
N ILE A 294 -0.05 -25.41 4.88
CA ILE A 294 -1.51 -25.50 4.89
C ILE A 294 -2.04 -26.11 3.58
N LEU A 295 -1.33 -25.95 2.48
CA LEU A 295 -1.69 -26.58 1.20
C LEU A 295 -1.70 -28.10 1.29
N LYS A 296 -0.78 -28.67 2.09
CA LYS A 296 -0.74 -30.12 2.36
C LYS A 296 -1.81 -30.61 3.34
N GLN A 297 -2.51 -29.70 4.03
CA GLN A 297 -3.58 -30.04 4.96
C GLN A 297 -4.95 -30.15 4.27
N LYS A 298 -5.03 -30.00 2.96
CA LYS A 298 -6.28 -30.15 2.21
C LYS A 298 -6.85 -31.55 2.41
N LYS A 299 -8.15 -31.61 2.78
CA LYS A 299 -8.88 -32.87 2.79
C LYS A 299 -9.09 -33.32 1.35
N GLN A 300 -8.82 -34.58 1.09
CA GLN A 300 -9.22 -35.20 -0.17
C GLN A 300 -10.74 -35.40 -0.16
N ALA A 301 -11.42 -35.04 -1.26
CA ALA A 301 -12.84 -35.28 -1.46
C ALA A 301 -13.12 -36.75 -1.76
#